data_3fc54c4e3655d44d8e42d64e02206c43
#
_entry.id   3fc54c4e3655d44d8e42d64e02206c43
#
_cell.length_a   1.000
_cell.length_b   1.000
_cell.length_c   1.000
_cell.angle_alpha   90.00
_cell.angle_beta   90.00
_cell.angle_gamma   90.00
#
_symmetry.space_group_name_H-M   'P 1'
#
loop_
_entity.id
_entity.type
_entity.pdbx_description
1 polymer ?
#
loop_
_entity_poly.entity_id
_entity_poly.type
_entity_poly.pdbx_seq_one_letter_code
_entity_poly.pdbx_strand_id
1 'polypeptide(L)'
;MKECAFTIVAKNYIGLAQILGQSLRQQNPSTDFRIYVADEFSEEPPTLPAEVLISKDVLSGLTVEQWTDMAFKYDLTEFCTAIKPFCFDHVFTDGYEKAYYFDPDIYIFSSIRTISEALDSHSMALTPQVVGIHSHYTGEHPEWAMNVNGIFNLGFCGIKNDDWGRRVVAWWQERLRDQAFADRSVGQFTDQKWMDWMPALLADRLCVLQSLGMNLAPWNYFERRICQDAEGTIHVTFRSDDNPQRDDRLVFVHFAGYDYSKLKQGIIERKRIENLKEYDDLALINLSYRDAIVANTAVFDAFITQPYTYGTYDNGDPITTFHRWLYHGLTLHDSPFKTGPGTFHDAIGRRGMLIREKIDNVSRRNIGNIEGKQRLLAKFYGLLYRLMGYKRYVLFLKSLYFYCRPEMHTFLINKKRS
;
A
#
# COMPACT_ATOMS: atom_id res chain seq x y z
N MET A 1 11.67 -2.49 27.66
CA MET A 1 11.86 -2.98 26.27
C MET A 1 11.95 -1.77 25.36
N LYS A 2 12.89 -1.76 24.41
CA LYS A 2 13.03 -0.66 23.44
C LYS A 2 12.13 -0.93 22.23
N GLU A 3 11.22 0.00 21.95
CA GLU A 3 10.22 -0.16 20.91
C GLU A 3 10.33 0.96 19.86
N CYS A 4 10.11 0.63 18.60
CA CYS A 4 10.12 1.58 17.50
C CYS A 4 8.90 1.41 16.60
N ALA A 5 8.18 2.46 16.37
CA ALA A 5 7.21 2.55 15.29
C ALA A 5 7.87 3.20 14.07
N PHE A 6 7.42 2.84 12.87
CA PHE A 6 7.92 3.47 11.64
C PHE A 6 6.87 3.51 10.54
N THR A 7 7.10 4.37 9.59
CA THR A 7 6.33 4.46 8.35
C THR A 7 7.26 4.55 7.14
N ILE A 8 6.74 4.28 5.95
CA ILE A 8 7.47 4.34 4.68
C ILE A 8 6.71 5.26 3.74
N VAL A 9 7.40 6.25 3.18
CA VAL A 9 6.80 7.27 2.32
C VAL A 9 7.71 7.63 1.15
N ALA A 10 7.13 8.17 0.07
CA ALA A 10 7.90 9.01 -0.83
C ALA A 10 8.10 10.40 -0.18
N LYS A 11 9.12 11.12 -0.60
CA LYS A 11 9.50 12.42 0.00
C LYS A 11 8.37 13.45 0.07
N ASN A 12 7.44 13.43 -0.87
CA ASN A 12 6.27 14.31 -0.86
C ASN A 12 5.25 14.01 0.26
N TYR A 13 5.36 12.87 0.93
CA TYR A 13 4.49 12.46 2.03
C TYR A 13 5.15 12.56 3.41
N ILE A 14 6.37 13.10 3.53
CA ILE A 14 7.07 13.29 4.80
C ILE A 14 6.20 14.10 5.79
N GLY A 15 5.54 15.16 5.33
CA GLY A 15 4.65 15.95 6.18
C GLY A 15 3.48 15.14 6.76
N LEU A 16 2.90 14.24 5.97
CA LEU A 16 1.84 13.34 6.46
C LEU A 16 2.38 12.34 7.49
N ALA A 17 3.56 11.76 7.24
CA ALA A 17 4.23 10.86 8.17
C ALA A 17 4.57 11.54 9.51
N GLN A 18 4.87 12.84 9.50
CA GLN A 18 5.11 13.62 10.72
C GLN A 18 3.83 13.79 11.56
N ILE A 19 2.66 13.92 10.92
CA ILE A 19 1.36 13.98 11.62
C ILE A 19 1.08 12.66 12.33
N LEU A 20 1.33 11.51 11.66
CA LEU A 20 1.30 10.20 12.30
C LEU A 20 2.26 10.15 13.49
N GLY A 21 3.52 10.55 13.33
CA GLY A 21 4.52 10.56 14.40
C GLY A 21 4.13 11.45 15.58
N GLN A 22 3.51 12.61 15.34
CA GLN A 22 2.99 13.48 16.39
C GLN A 22 1.87 12.81 17.19
N SER A 23 0.88 12.20 16.51
CA SER A 23 -0.22 11.48 17.16
C SER A 23 0.30 10.29 17.98
N LEU A 24 1.29 9.57 17.46
CA LEU A 24 1.93 8.46 18.17
C LEU A 24 2.62 8.95 19.45
N ARG A 25 3.48 9.98 19.36
CA ARG A 25 4.22 10.51 20.51
C ARG A 25 3.32 11.07 21.60
N GLN A 26 2.18 11.65 21.24
CA GLN A 26 1.19 12.13 22.21
C GLN A 26 0.61 11.01 23.08
N GLN A 27 0.38 9.85 22.48
CA GLN A 27 -0.24 8.71 23.16
C GLN A 27 0.78 7.69 23.72
N ASN A 28 2.01 7.67 23.16
CA ASN A 28 3.05 6.67 23.41
C ASN A 28 4.44 7.32 23.43
N PRO A 29 4.74 8.16 24.44
CA PRO A 29 5.98 8.98 24.47
C PRO A 29 7.27 8.14 24.62
N SER A 30 7.18 6.88 25.01
CA SER A 30 8.31 5.95 25.14
C SER A 30 8.62 5.16 23.86
N THR A 31 7.80 5.27 22.81
CA THR A 31 7.98 4.58 21.55
C THR A 31 8.71 5.49 20.57
N ASP A 32 9.90 5.10 20.14
CA ASP A 32 10.64 5.82 19.10
C ASP A 32 9.89 5.79 17.77
N PHE A 33 10.09 6.81 16.94
CA PHE A 33 9.43 6.88 15.63
C PHE A 33 10.42 7.19 14.52
N ARG A 34 10.28 6.50 13.36
CA ARG A 34 11.12 6.68 12.18
C ARG A 34 10.28 6.83 10.91
N ILE A 35 10.78 7.64 9.99
CA ILE A 35 10.20 7.85 8.67
C ILE A 35 11.22 7.38 7.63
N TYR A 36 10.94 6.27 6.95
CA TYR A 36 11.75 5.77 5.86
C TYR A 36 11.28 6.39 4.54
N VAL A 37 12.17 7.12 3.87
CA VAL A 37 11.89 7.72 2.56
C VAL A 37 12.34 6.77 1.46
N ALA A 38 11.38 6.30 0.65
CA ALA A 38 11.58 5.27 -0.37
C ALA A 38 12.23 5.81 -1.66
N ASP A 39 12.42 7.12 -1.78
CA ASP A 39 13.08 7.76 -2.92
C ASP A 39 14.21 8.68 -2.48
N GLU A 40 14.79 9.42 -3.41
CA GLU A 40 15.98 10.25 -3.21
C GLU A 40 15.66 11.71 -3.45
N PHE A 41 16.47 12.60 -2.91
CA PHE A 41 16.46 14.01 -3.27
C PHE A 41 17.50 14.24 -4.37
N SER A 42 17.08 14.86 -5.49
CA SER A 42 17.95 15.21 -6.62
C SER A 42 18.71 16.52 -6.41
N GLU A 43 18.24 17.35 -5.50
CA GLU A 43 18.83 18.62 -5.08
C GLU A 43 19.01 18.62 -3.57
N GLU A 44 19.69 19.62 -3.03
CA GLU A 44 19.83 19.76 -1.58
C GLU A 44 18.44 19.75 -0.92
N PRO A 45 18.17 18.77 -0.04
CA PRO A 45 16.85 18.65 0.54
C PRO A 45 16.56 19.84 1.46
N PRO A 46 15.28 20.21 1.64
CA PRO A 46 14.90 21.05 2.76
C PRO A 46 15.37 20.38 4.05
N THR A 47 15.57 21.16 5.12
CA THR A 47 15.99 20.61 6.42
C THR A 47 15.09 19.44 6.80
N LEU A 48 15.68 18.23 6.83
CA LEU A 48 14.94 17.03 7.17
C LEU A 48 14.75 16.92 8.67
N PRO A 49 13.57 16.50 9.14
CA PRO A 49 13.34 16.11 10.53
C PRO A 49 14.30 14.99 10.96
N ALA A 50 14.67 14.96 12.22
CA ALA A 50 15.64 14.00 12.76
C ALA A 50 15.20 12.52 12.64
N GLU A 51 13.89 12.27 12.59
CA GLU A 51 13.30 10.95 12.42
C GLU A 51 13.31 10.43 10.97
N VAL A 52 13.70 11.26 10.00
CA VAL A 52 13.72 10.91 8.56
C VAL A 52 15.00 10.19 8.19
N LEU A 53 14.85 9.04 7.55
CA LEU A 53 15.93 8.21 7.04
C LEU A 53 15.73 7.99 5.53
N ILE A 54 16.76 8.21 4.72
CA ILE A 54 16.75 7.85 3.31
C ILE A 54 16.97 6.34 3.21
N SER A 55 15.95 5.59 2.76
CA SER A 55 15.95 4.13 2.81
C SER A 55 17.13 3.52 2.06
N LYS A 56 17.49 4.06 0.91
CA LYS A 56 18.63 3.59 0.11
C LYS A 56 19.96 3.63 0.88
N ASP A 57 20.13 4.61 1.76
CA ASP A 57 21.39 4.81 2.48
C ASP A 57 21.50 3.91 3.72
N VAL A 58 20.37 3.51 4.31
CA VAL A 58 20.34 2.79 5.59
C VAL A 58 19.97 1.31 5.47
N LEU A 59 19.29 0.88 4.40
CA LEU A 59 18.85 -0.50 4.24
C LEU A 59 19.94 -1.38 3.64
N SER A 60 20.83 -1.93 4.47
CA SER A 60 21.96 -2.77 4.07
C SER A 60 21.54 -4.14 3.48
N GLY A 61 20.29 -4.56 3.63
CA GLY A 61 19.75 -5.82 3.09
C GLY A 61 19.54 -5.85 1.58
N LEU A 62 19.79 -4.72 0.87
CA LEU A 62 19.68 -4.58 -0.58
C LEU A 62 20.97 -4.05 -1.17
N THR A 63 21.47 -4.67 -2.25
CA THR A 63 22.55 -4.07 -3.04
C THR A 63 22.01 -2.90 -3.86
N VAL A 64 22.91 -2.05 -4.39
CA VAL A 64 22.52 -0.93 -5.25
C VAL A 64 21.78 -1.41 -6.50
N GLU A 65 22.18 -2.54 -7.06
CA GLU A 65 21.53 -3.16 -8.22
C GLU A 65 20.13 -3.66 -7.85
N GLN A 66 19.97 -4.35 -6.72
CA GLN A 66 18.67 -4.81 -6.24
C GLN A 66 17.73 -3.64 -5.94
N TRP A 67 18.24 -2.58 -5.30
CA TRP A 67 17.47 -1.35 -5.07
C TRP A 67 16.97 -0.74 -6.38
N THR A 68 17.89 -0.58 -7.35
CA THR A 68 17.60 0.02 -8.65
C THR A 68 16.57 -0.80 -9.44
N ASP A 69 16.70 -2.13 -9.42
CA ASP A 69 15.77 -3.06 -10.04
C ASP A 69 14.36 -2.95 -9.40
N MET A 70 14.28 -3.01 -8.08
CA MET A 70 13.01 -2.89 -7.35
C MET A 70 12.37 -1.51 -7.55
N ALA A 71 13.14 -0.43 -7.50
CA ALA A 71 12.65 0.94 -7.69
C ALA A 71 12.10 1.18 -9.10
N PHE A 72 12.60 0.45 -10.11
CA PHE A 72 12.09 0.56 -11.46
C PHE A 72 10.89 -0.34 -11.72
N LYS A 73 10.95 -1.63 -11.36
CA LYS A 73 9.88 -2.60 -11.69
C LYS A 73 8.60 -2.37 -10.91
N TYR A 74 8.68 -1.81 -9.70
CA TYR A 74 7.54 -1.50 -8.86
C TYR A 74 7.07 -0.06 -9.05
N ASP A 75 5.76 0.15 -8.98
CA ASP A 75 5.24 1.51 -8.81
C ASP A 75 5.53 2.03 -7.39
N LEU A 76 5.17 3.28 -7.12
CA LEU A 76 5.45 3.89 -5.80
C LEU A 76 4.85 3.08 -4.64
N THR A 77 3.61 2.63 -4.76
CA THR A 77 2.94 1.87 -3.70
C THR A 77 3.57 0.49 -3.52
N GLU A 78 3.79 -0.21 -4.63
CA GLU A 78 4.45 -1.51 -4.64
C GLU A 78 5.86 -1.43 -4.06
N PHE A 79 6.61 -0.37 -4.39
CA PHE A 79 7.97 -0.20 -3.91
C PHE A 79 8.02 0.12 -2.40
N CYS A 80 7.20 1.05 -1.92
CA CYS A 80 7.10 1.34 -0.48
C CYS A 80 6.74 0.09 0.33
N THR A 81 5.81 -0.73 -0.19
CA THR A 81 5.43 -1.97 0.49
C THR A 81 6.51 -3.05 0.36
N ALA A 82 7.24 -3.11 -0.77
CA ALA A 82 8.30 -4.08 -1.00
C ALA A 82 9.50 -3.91 -0.05
N ILE A 83 9.84 -2.68 0.33
CA ILE A 83 10.95 -2.41 1.25
C ILE A 83 10.58 -2.55 2.74
N LYS A 84 9.31 -2.74 3.08
CA LYS A 84 8.82 -2.83 4.47
C LYS A 84 9.58 -3.86 5.32
N PRO A 85 9.80 -5.13 4.91
CA PRO A 85 10.55 -6.08 5.70
C PRO A 85 12.04 -5.71 5.86
N PHE A 86 12.62 -4.96 4.94
CA PHE A 86 13.98 -4.44 5.08
C PHE A 86 14.05 -3.33 6.13
N CYS A 87 13.00 -2.52 6.26
CA CYS A 87 12.89 -1.53 7.33
C CYS A 87 12.74 -2.20 8.71
N PHE A 88 11.96 -3.28 8.82
CA PHE A 88 11.89 -4.09 10.04
C PHE A 88 13.27 -4.63 10.43
N ASP A 89 14.01 -5.18 9.47
CA ASP A 89 15.35 -5.72 9.72
C ASP A 89 16.32 -4.64 10.19
N HIS A 90 16.27 -3.45 9.59
CA HIS A 90 17.08 -2.31 10.01
C HIS A 90 16.74 -1.88 11.45
N VAL A 91 15.44 -1.75 11.80
CA VAL A 91 15.00 -1.43 13.17
C VAL A 91 15.52 -2.48 14.17
N PHE A 92 15.46 -3.74 13.81
CA PHE A 92 15.95 -4.81 14.68
C PHE A 92 17.48 -4.83 14.83
N THR A 93 18.19 -4.48 13.76
CA THR A 93 19.67 -4.36 13.79
C THR A 93 20.11 -3.24 14.72
N ASP A 94 19.31 -2.18 14.85
CA ASP A 94 19.54 -1.08 15.78
C ASP A 94 19.15 -1.41 17.25
N GLY A 95 18.81 -2.67 17.52
CA GLY A 95 18.61 -3.19 18.87
C GLY A 95 17.21 -2.96 19.46
N TYR A 96 16.20 -2.65 18.63
CA TYR A 96 14.82 -2.63 19.10
C TYR A 96 14.27 -4.04 19.27
N GLU A 97 13.49 -4.24 20.33
CA GLU A 97 12.89 -5.52 20.68
C GLU A 97 11.54 -5.76 20.02
N LYS A 98 10.81 -4.66 19.73
CA LYS A 98 9.53 -4.65 19.03
C LYS A 98 9.51 -3.55 18.01
N ALA A 99 8.95 -3.84 16.85
CA ALA A 99 8.76 -2.87 15.78
C ALA A 99 7.32 -2.85 15.28
N TYR A 100 6.81 -1.66 14.98
CA TYR A 100 5.45 -1.43 14.51
C TYR A 100 5.47 -0.61 13.23
N TYR A 101 4.92 -1.16 12.18
CA TYR A 101 4.66 -0.40 10.96
C TYR A 101 3.27 0.22 11.00
N PHE A 102 3.18 1.48 10.58
CA PHE A 102 1.92 2.18 10.33
C PHE A 102 1.98 2.86 8.98
N ASP A 103 0.92 2.74 8.16
CA ASP A 103 0.79 3.55 6.95
C ASP A 103 0.74 5.04 7.28
N PRO A 104 1.27 5.93 6.42
CA PRO A 104 1.40 7.36 6.74
C PRO A 104 0.07 8.08 6.91
N ASP A 105 -1.03 7.50 6.45
CA ASP A 105 -2.39 8.00 6.58
C ASP A 105 -3.15 7.39 7.78
N ILE A 106 -2.41 6.84 8.74
CA ILE A 106 -2.95 6.43 10.04
C ILE A 106 -2.80 7.57 11.06
N TYR A 107 -3.80 7.70 11.93
CA TYR A 107 -3.79 8.61 13.08
C TYR A 107 -4.08 7.84 14.38
N ILE A 108 -3.23 8.04 15.39
CA ILE A 108 -3.28 7.34 16.67
C ILE A 108 -4.15 8.14 17.65
N PHE A 109 -5.21 7.52 18.16
CA PHE A 109 -6.16 8.14 19.11
C PHE A 109 -5.91 7.77 20.57
N SER A 110 -5.28 6.61 20.82
CA SER A 110 -4.94 6.18 22.18
C SER A 110 -3.70 5.28 22.19
N SER A 111 -3.31 4.81 23.39
CA SER A 111 -2.11 4.03 23.58
C SER A 111 -2.13 2.70 22.81
N ILE A 112 -1.00 2.36 22.17
CA ILE A 112 -0.74 1.06 21.51
C ILE A 112 -0.27 -0.01 22.48
N ARG A 113 -0.37 0.21 23.78
CA ARG A 113 0.10 -0.71 24.83
C ARG A 113 -0.43 -2.13 24.66
N THR A 114 -1.69 -2.29 24.32
CA THR A 114 -2.30 -3.61 24.07
C THR A 114 -1.60 -4.37 22.93
N ILE A 115 -1.11 -3.66 21.91
CA ILE A 115 -0.32 -4.24 20.82
C ILE A 115 1.05 -4.67 21.34
N SER A 116 1.70 -3.82 22.15
CA SER A 116 2.98 -4.18 22.77
C SER A 116 2.85 -5.39 23.67
N GLU A 117 1.83 -5.45 24.52
CA GLU A 117 1.54 -6.60 25.40
C GLU A 117 1.26 -7.89 24.59
N ALA A 118 0.58 -7.79 23.46
CA ALA A 118 0.37 -8.94 22.57
C ALA A 118 1.69 -9.52 22.06
N LEU A 119 2.67 -8.67 21.75
CA LEU A 119 3.99 -9.09 21.29
C LEU A 119 4.90 -9.59 22.44
N ASP A 120 4.51 -9.52 23.71
CA ASP A 120 5.25 -10.19 24.79
C ASP A 120 5.19 -11.71 24.62
N SER A 121 4.06 -12.23 24.18
CA SER A 121 3.79 -13.67 24.01
C SER A 121 3.75 -14.16 22.55
N HIS A 122 3.68 -13.26 21.56
CA HIS A 122 3.62 -13.61 20.16
C HIS A 122 4.76 -12.94 19.37
N SER A 123 5.13 -13.54 18.26
CA SER A 123 6.20 -13.01 17.38
C SER A 123 5.68 -12.01 16.37
N MET A 124 4.39 -12.01 16.07
CA MET A 124 3.75 -11.11 15.12
C MET A 124 2.32 -10.76 15.54
N ALA A 125 1.91 -9.54 15.24
CA ALA A 125 0.55 -9.03 15.46
C ALA A 125 0.02 -8.39 14.18
N LEU A 126 -1.19 -8.79 13.74
CA LEU A 126 -1.87 -8.32 12.54
C LEU A 126 -3.31 -7.92 12.84
N THR A 127 -3.85 -6.97 12.09
CA THR A 127 -5.26 -6.56 12.13
C THR A 127 -6.01 -7.10 10.92
N PRO A 128 -7.11 -7.85 11.10
CA PRO A 128 -7.97 -8.25 9.99
C PRO A 128 -8.74 -7.06 9.42
N GLN A 129 -9.11 -7.13 8.14
CA GLN A 129 -9.91 -6.10 7.50
C GLN A 129 -11.32 -6.01 8.08
N VAL A 130 -11.90 -7.14 8.44
CA VAL A 130 -13.23 -7.30 9.06
C VAL A 130 -13.10 -8.23 10.25
N VAL A 131 -13.80 -7.96 11.33
CA VAL A 131 -13.72 -8.70 12.61
C VAL A 131 -14.98 -9.51 12.89
N GLY A 132 -16.14 -9.02 12.44
CA GLY A 132 -17.43 -9.63 12.69
C GLY A 132 -17.79 -10.74 11.68
N ILE A 133 -18.67 -11.66 12.10
CA ILE A 133 -19.35 -12.56 11.19
C ILE A 133 -20.71 -11.94 10.84
N HIS A 134 -20.95 -11.68 9.56
CA HIS A 134 -22.14 -10.99 9.10
C HIS A 134 -23.01 -11.94 8.27
N SER A 135 -24.30 -12.05 8.63
CA SER A 135 -25.28 -12.85 7.87
C SER A 135 -25.46 -12.30 6.45
N HIS A 136 -25.39 -10.97 6.31
CA HIS A 136 -25.46 -10.25 5.05
C HIS A 136 -24.37 -9.18 5.02
N TYR A 137 -23.48 -9.27 4.05
CA TYR A 137 -22.45 -8.25 3.88
C TYR A 137 -23.06 -6.95 3.33
N THR A 138 -22.86 -5.85 4.05
CA THR A 138 -23.41 -4.52 3.70
C THR A 138 -22.32 -3.48 3.44
N GLY A 139 -21.07 -3.93 3.35
CA GLY A 139 -19.92 -3.03 3.10
C GLY A 139 -19.90 -2.50 1.66
N GLU A 140 -19.49 -1.26 1.50
CA GLU A 140 -19.35 -0.59 0.21
C GLU A 140 -18.15 -1.13 -0.60
N HIS A 141 -17.12 -1.61 0.09
CA HIS A 141 -15.99 -2.31 -0.54
C HIS A 141 -16.39 -3.76 -0.80
N PRO A 142 -16.33 -4.28 -2.03
CA PRO A 142 -16.79 -5.62 -2.32
C PRO A 142 -16.08 -6.69 -1.46
N GLU A 143 -16.84 -7.58 -0.82
CA GLU A 143 -16.30 -8.65 0.05
C GLU A 143 -15.26 -9.53 -0.68
N TRP A 144 -15.52 -9.87 -1.94
CA TRP A 144 -14.57 -10.64 -2.76
C TRP A 144 -13.22 -9.96 -2.92
N ALA A 145 -13.17 -8.62 -2.86
CA ALA A 145 -11.92 -7.88 -2.98
C ALA A 145 -11.01 -8.11 -1.77
N MET A 146 -11.57 -8.36 -0.58
CA MET A 146 -10.79 -8.73 0.61
C MET A 146 -10.11 -10.09 0.43
N ASN A 147 -10.81 -11.08 -0.15
CA ASN A 147 -10.21 -12.37 -0.48
C ASN A 147 -9.06 -12.26 -1.48
N VAL A 148 -9.16 -11.33 -2.44
CA VAL A 148 -8.13 -11.12 -3.46
C VAL A 148 -6.97 -10.30 -2.90
N ASN A 149 -7.27 -9.24 -2.15
CA ASN A 149 -6.25 -8.32 -1.63
C ASN A 149 -5.55 -8.87 -0.37
N GLY A 150 -6.17 -9.80 0.38
CA GLY A 150 -5.71 -10.32 1.66
C GLY A 150 -6.72 -10.05 2.78
N ILE A 151 -6.79 -10.94 3.76
CA ILE A 151 -7.72 -10.83 4.91
C ILE A 151 -7.21 -9.89 6.00
N PHE A 152 -5.90 -9.64 6.05
CA PHE A 152 -5.28 -8.65 6.93
C PHE A 152 -5.02 -7.35 6.18
N ASN A 153 -5.10 -6.22 6.87
CA ASN A 153 -4.69 -4.95 6.28
C ASN A 153 -3.30 -4.55 6.79
N LEU A 154 -2.35 -4.47 5.89
CA LEU A 154 -0.94 -4.18 6.17
C LEU A 154 -0.61 -2.69 6.27
N GLY A 155 -1.62 -1.84 6.38
CA GLY A 155 -1.44 -0.50 6.95
C GLY A 155 -0.93 -0.54 8.38
N PHE A 156 -1.11 -1.70 9.06
CA PHE A 156 -0.51 -1.99 10.35
C PHE A 156 0.10 -3.40 10.37
N CYS A 157 1.30 -3.50 10.97
CA CYS A 157 1.96 -4.76 11.28
C CYS A 157 2.90 -4.57 12.48
N GLY A 158 2.78 -5.43 13.49
CA GLY A 158 3.71 -5.48 14.63
C GLY A 158 4.54 -6.76 14.59
N ILE A 159 5.86 -6.66 14.78
CA ILE A 159 6.77 -7.82 14.83
C ILE A 159 7.70 -7.69 16.03
N LYS A 160 7.91 -8.81 16.72
CA LYS A 160 8.90 -8.95 17.80
C LYS A 160 10.25 -9.37 17.23
N ASN A 161 11.32 -8.83 17.78
CA ASN A 161 12.70 -9.20 17.45
C ASN A 161 13.11 -10.50 18.17
N ASP A 162 12.45 -11.60 17.83
CA ASP A 162 12.78 -12.95 18.27
C ASP A 162 13.11 -13.84 17.06
N ASP A 163 13.46 -15.09 17.30
CA ASP A 163 13.84 -16.02 16.23
C ASP A 163 12.76 -16.17 15.16
N TRP A 164 11.48 -16.20 15.54
CA TRP A 164 10.38 -16.36 14.60
C TRP A 164 10.08 -15.04 13.86
N GLY A 165 10.11 -13.91 14.54
CA GLY A 165 9.97 -12.59 13.92
C GLY A 165 11.06 -12.35 12.88
N ARG A 166 12.32 -12.66 13.21
CA ARG A 166 13.45 -12.58 12.25
C ARG A 166 13.26 -13.50 11.05
N ARG A 167 12.78 -14.72 11.26
CA ARG A 167 12.50 -15.68 10.17
C ARG A 167 11.38 -15.18 9.27
N VAL A 168 10.31 -14.59 9.81
CA VAL A 168 9.23 -13.98 9.03
C VAL A 168 9.77 -12.83 8.20
N VAL A 169 10.54 -11.93 8.78
CA VAL A 169 11.14 -10.80 8.06
C VAL A 169 12.01 -11.28 6.90
N ALA A 170 12.90 -12.23 7.12
CA ALA A 170 13.77 -12.79 6.07
C ALA A 170 12.95 -13.50 4.97
N TRP A 171 11.93 -14.28 5.36
CA TRP A 171 11.01 -14.93 4.42
C TRP A 171 10.26 -13.91 3.57
N TRP A 172 9.83 -12.80 4.15
CA TRP A 172 9.09 -11.75 3.48
C TRP A 172 9.97 -10.93 2.54
N GLN A 173 11.21 -10.59 2.95
CA GLN A 173 12.22 -9.97 2.10
C GLN A 173 12.44 -10.74 0.79
N GLU A 174 12.57 -12.08 0.89
CA GLU A 174 12.79 -12.94 -0.27
C GLU A 174 11.64 -12.89 -1.27
N ARG A 175 10.39 -12.81 -0.80
CA ARG A 175 9.21 -12.71 -1.68
C ARG A 175 9.08 -11.34 -2.29
N LEU A 176 9.26 -10.29 -1.51
CA LEU A 176 8.99 -8.94 -1.98
C LEU A 176 10.08 -8.36 -2.88
N ARG A 177 11.24 -9.01 -2.98
CA ARG A 177 12.21 -8.64 -4.02
C ARG A 177 11.60 -8.72 -5.42
N ASP A 178 10.77 -9.73 -5.70
CA ASP A 178 10.26 -10.00 -7.04
C ASP A 178 8.74 -10.15 -7.14
N GLN A 179 8.00 -10.13 -6.02
CA GLN A 179 6.60 -10.50 -5.98
C GLN A 179 5.75 -9.53 -5.13
N ALA A 180 6.06 -8.23 -5.19
CA ALA A 180 5.29 -7.18 -4.52
C ALA A 180 4.28 -6.46 -5.45
N PHE A 181 3.94 -7.07 -6.59
CA PHE A 181 3.01 -6.47 -7.55
C PHE A 181 1.57 -6.47 -7.04
N ALA A 182 0.80 -5.45 -7.43
CA ALA A 182 -0.65 -5.39 -7.24
C ALA A 182 -1.37 -6.12 -8.40
N ASP A 183 -1.01 -7.39 -8.66
CA ASP A 183 -1.59 -8.21 -9.71
C ASP A 183 -2.62 -9.21 -9.19
N ARG A 184 -3.86 -8.77 -9.14
CA ARG A 184 -4.99 -9.59 -8.71
C ARG A 184 -5.23 -10.83 -9.59
N SER A 185 -4.75 -10.83 -10.84
CA SER A 185 -4.96 -11.95 -11.78
C SER A 185 -4.18 -13.20 -11.38
N VAL A 186 -3.10 -13.05 -10.63
CA VAL A 186 -2.27 -14.14 -10.10
C VAL A 186 -2.33 -14.24 -8.57
N GLY A 187 -3.25 -13.52 -7.93
CA GLY A 187 -3.41 -13.56 -6.49
C GLY A 187 -2.30 -12.84 -5.73
N GLN A 188 -1.66 -11.85 -6.34
CA GLN A 188 -0.70 -10.96 -5.70
C GLN A 188 -1.36 -9.62 -5.36
N PHE A 189 -1.08 -9.11 -4.18
CA PHE A 189 -1.47 -7.77 -3.79
C PHE A 189 -0.44 -7.21 -2.81
N THR A 190 0.59 -6.59 -3.37
CA THR A 190 1.72 -5.98 -2.66
C THR A 190 2.33 -6.91 -1.60
N ASP A 191 2.66 -6.37 -0.46
CA ASP A 191 3.13 -7.07 0.73
C ASP A 191 2.00 -7.79 1.47
N GLN A 192 0.78 -7.28 1.33
CA GLN A 192 -0.39 -7.64 2.14
C GLN A 192 -0.85 -9.09 1.91
N LYS A 193 -0.98 -9.53 0.67
CA LYS A 193 -1.47 -10.89 0.35
C LYS A 193 -0.59 -12.01 0.91
N TRP A 194 0.68 -11.74 1.11
CA TRP A 194 1.61 -12.68 1.72
C TRP A 194 1.28 -12.98 3.19
N MET A 195 0.62 -12.06 3.88
CA MET A 195 0.27 -12.25 5.30
C MET A 195 -0.88 -13.23 5.53
N ASP A 196 -1.63 -13.59 4.49
CA ASP A 196 -2.64 -14.66 4.58
C ASP A 196 -2.01 -16.04 4.91
N TRP A 197 -0.71 -16.19 4.74
CA TRP A 197 0.03 -17.40 5.12
C TRP A 197 0.35 -17.46 6.61
N MET A 198 0.35 -16.32 7.30
CA MET A 198 0.83 -16.24 8.70
C MET A 198 0.05 -17.12 9.67
N PRO A 199 -1.28 -17.26 9.59
CA PRO A 199 -1.99 -18.19 10.46
C PRO A 199 -1.48 -19.64 10.36
N ALA A 200 -1.08 -20.08 9.17
CA ALA A 200 -0.52 -21.43 8.97
C ALA A 200 0.95 -21.54 9.34
N LEU A 201 1.75 -20.47 9.13
CA LEU A 201 3.20 -20.51 9.36
C LEU A 201 3.57 -20.25 10.82
N LEU A 202 2.84 -19.40 11.52
CA LEU A 202 3.15 -18.99 12.89
C LEU A 202 2.27 -19.67 13.94
N ALA A 203 1.08 -20.14 13.57
CA ALA A 203 0.12 -20.75 14.47
C ALA A 203 -0.10 -19.91 15.75
N ASP A 204 0.24 -20.43 16.92
CA ASP A 204 0.12 -19.78 18.22
C ASP A 204 1.09 -18.60 18.46
N ARG A 205 2.00 -18.34 17.54
CA ARG A 205 2.92 -17.18 17.58
C ARG A 205 2.38 -15.95 16.85
N LEU A 206 1.25 -16.09 16.18
CA LEU A 206 0.53 -14.97 15.56
C LEU A 206 -0.58 -14.48 16.49
N CYS A 207 -0.55 -13.20 16.84
CA CYS A 207 -1.69 -12.52 17.43
C CYS A 207 -2.54 -11.87 16.34
N VAL A 208 -3.77 -12.32 16.18
CA VAL A 208 -4.79 -11.63 15.37
C VAL A 208 -5.53 -10.65 16.28
N LEU A 209 -5.25 -9.37 16.09
CA LEU A 209 -5.83 -8.28 16.89
C LEU A 209 -7.27 -8.02 16.42
N GLN A 210 -8.23 -8.61 17.11
CA GLN A 210 -9.66 -8.52 16.76
C GLN A 210 -10.38 -7.30 17.38
N SER A 211 -9.65 -6.34 17.96
CA SER A 211 -10.26 -5.13 18.50
C SER A 211 -10.93 -4.30 17.41
N LEU A 212 -12.16 -3.87 17.63
CA LEU A 212 -12.90 -2.95 16.76
C LEU A 212 -12.24 -1.58 16.66
N GLY A 213 -11.51 -1.17 17.73
CA GLY A 213 -10.82 0.11 17.81
C GLY A 213 -9.46 0.14 17.10
N MET A 214 -9.02 -0.96 16.49
CA MET A 214 -7.76 -1.03 15.75
C MET A 214 -8.01 -1.12 14.26
N ASN A 215 -7.29 -0.32 13.47
CA ASN A 215 -7.40 -0.26 12.01
C ASN A 215 -8.84 0.01 11.52
N LEU A 216 -9.52 0.96 12.21
CA LEU A 216 -10.80 1.48 11.75
C LEU A 216 -10.58 2.21 10.42
N ALA A 217 -11.32 1.84 9.37
CA ALA A 217 -11.03 2.30 8.02
C ALA A 217 -12.27 2.24 7.11
N PRO A 218 -12.25 2.90 5.93
CA PRO A 218 -13.40 2.93 5.02
C PRO A 218 -13.98 1.57 4.65
N TRP A 219 -13.18 0.52 4.59
CA TRP A 219 -13.66 -0.84 4.23
C TRP A 219 -14.38 -1.56 5.37
N ASN A 220 -14.30 -1.08 6.64
CA ASN A 220 -14.97 -1.68 7.79
C ASN A 220 -15.90 -0.72 8.55
N TYR A 221 -16.18 0.48 8.04
CA TYR A 221 -17.16 1.38 8.64
C TYR A 221 -18.57 0.77 8.70
N PHE A 222 -18.90 -0.15 7.80
CA PHE A 222 -20.20 -0.82 7.80
C PHE A 222 -20.45 -1.68 9.05
N GLU A 223 -19.38 -2.23 9.67
CA GLU A 223 -19.50 -3.06 10.88
C GLU A 223 -19.25 -2.29 12.19
N ARG A 224 -18.59 -1.10 12.14
CA ARG A 224 -18.06 -0.40 13.31
C ARG A 224 -18.74 0.93 13.54
N ARG A 225 -19.24 1.13 14.75
CA ARG A 225 -19.86 2.38 15.21
C ARG A 225 -18.96 3.07 16.22
N ILE A 226 -18.77 4.38 16.05
CA ILE A 226 -18.02 5.21 16.98
C ILE A 226 -18.99 5.81 18.01
N CYS A 227 -18.62 5.78 19.27
CA CYS A 227 -19.29 6.48 20.35
C CYS A 227 -18.26 7.17 21.26
N GLN A 228 -18.70 8.17 22.00
CA GLN A 228 -17.87 8.90 22.96
C GLN A 228 -18.57 8.85 24.32
N ASP A 229 -17.81 8.51 25.35
CA ASP A 229 -18.31 8.52 26.73
C ASP A 229 -18.33 9.95 27.33
N ALA A 230 -18.81 10.05 28.55
CA ALA A 230 -18.89 11.33 29.27
C ALA A 230 -17.52 11.95 29.58
N GLU A 231 -16.48 11.16 29.66
CA GLU A 231 -15.10 11.53 29.89
C GLU A 231 -14.37 11.92 28.59
N GLY A 232 -15.03 11.81 27.44
CA GLY A 232 -14.47 12.15 26.12
C GLY A 232 -13.65 11.03 25.48
N THR A 233 -13.63 9.82 26.07
CA THR A 233 -12.96 8.67 25.46
C THR A 233 -13.75 8.15 24.28
N ILE A 234 -13.07 7.83 23.19
CA ILE A 234 -13.69 7.30 21.97
C ILE A 234 -13.66 5.78 22.02
N HIS A 235 -14.83 5.19 21.85
CA HIS A 235 -15.08 3.75 21.82
C HIS A 235 -15.63 3.32 20.47
N VAL A 236 -15.49 2.03 20.17
CA VAL A 236 -15.98 1.40 18.93
C VAL A 236 -16.77 0.16 19.27
N THR A 237 -18.00 0.09 18.78
CA THR A 237 -18.92 -1.05 18.94
C THR A 237 -19.32 -1.61 17.59
N PHE A 238 -19.96 -2.80 17.55
CA PHE A 238 -20.59 -3.27 16.32
C PHE A 238 -21.82 -2.42 15.98
N ARG A 239 -22.06 -2.19 14.67
CA ARG A 239 -23.28 -1.51 14.20
C ARG A 239 -24.48 -2.43 14.15
N SER A 240 -24.29 -3.72 13.99
CA SER A 240 -25.37 -4.71 13.95
C SER A 240 -25.32 -5.63 15.16
N ASP A 241 -26.46 -6.29 15.42
CA ASP A 241 -26.59 -7.30 16.50
C ASP A 241 -26.17 -8.72 16.04
N ASP A 242 -25.62 -8.87 14.82
CA ASP A 242 -25.13 -10.15 14.30
C ASP A 242 -23.97 -10.72 15.11
N ASN A 243 -23.27 -9.88 15.86
CA ASN A 243 -22.10 -10.25 16.66
C ASN A 243 -22.32 -9.90 18.13
N PRO A 244 -21.68 -10.63 19.07
CA PRO A 244 -21.72 -10.29 20.47
C PRO A 244 -21.28 -8.83 20.70
N GLN A 245 -22.02 -8.13 21.55
CA GLN A 245 -21.71 -6.72 21.83
C GLN A 245 -20.32 -6.60 22.44
N ARG A 246 -19.56 -5.67 21.90
CA ARG A 246 -18.19 -5.31 22.31
C ARG A 246 -18.09 -3.79 22.41
N ASP A 247 -17.28 -3.34 23.33
CA ASP A 247 -16.96 -1.93 23.54
C ASP A 247 -15.45 -1.79 23.66
N ASP A 248 -14.81 -1.56 22.51
CA ASP A 248 -13.37 -1.46 22.41
C ASP A 248 -12.94 0.02 22.33
N ARG A 249 -11.91 0.42 23.08
CA ARG A 249 -11.34 1.76 22.95
C ARG A 249 -10.75 1.98 21.56
N LEU A 250 -11.00 3.14 20.96
CA LEU A 250 -10.39 3.51 19.67
C LEU A 250 -8.89 3.70 19.86
N VAL A 251 -8.09 2.92 19.14
CA VAL A 251 -6.63 2.97 19.17
C VAL A 251 -6.10 3.74 17.96
N PHE A 252 -6.46 3.35 16.74
CA PHE A 252 -6.04 4.06 15.53
C PHE A 252 -7.02 3.89 14.37
N VAL A 253 -7.04 4.92 13.53
CA VAL A 253 -7.85 5.00 12.30
C VAL A 253 -6.93 5.10 11.10
N HIS A 254 -7.23 4.35 10.05
CA HIS A 254 -6.55 4.38 8.76
C HIS A 254 -7.39 5.18 7.76
N PHE A 255 -6.99 6.43 7.51
CA PHE A 255 -7.71 7.39 6.67
C PHE A 255 -7.44 7.17 5.17
N ALA A 256 -7.54 5.91 4.73
CA ALA A 256 -7.25 5.51 3.37
C ALA A 256 -8.12 6.24 2.33
N GLY A 257 -7.46 6.83 1.34
CA GLY A 257 -8.14 7.44 0.19
C GLY A 257 -8.70 8.83 0.40
N TYR A 258 -8.38 9.52 1.47
CA TYR A 258 -8.75 10.92 1.69
C TYR A 258 -8.01 11.86 0.72
N ASP A 259 -8.66 12.96 0.36
CA ASP A 259 -8.04 14.01 -0.44
C ASP A 259 -7.32 15.02 0.46
N TYR A 260 -6.01 14.85 0.60
CA TYR A 260 -5.20 15.71 1.47
C TYR A 260 -5.15 17.17 1.04
N SER A 261 -5.28 17.45 -0.26
CA SER A 261 -5.32 18.83 -0.75
C SER A 261 -6.59 19.56 -0.29
N LYS A 262 -7.67 18.83 -0.13
CA LYS A 262 -8.94 19.33 0.42
C LYS A 262 -8.97 19.35 1.94
N LEU A 263 -8.40 18.32 2.58
CA LEU A 263 -8.26 18.30 4.04
C LEU A 263 -7.49 19.52 4.57
N LYS A 264 -6.43 19.96 3.88
CA LYS A 264 -5.71 21.21 4.19
C LYS A 264 -6.62 22.44 4.18
N GLN A 265 -7.66 22.46 3.35
CA GLN A 265 -8.66 23.51 3.26
C GLN A 265 -9.81 23.31 4.25
N GLY A 266 -9.73 22.31 5.11
CA GLY A 266 -10.78 21.94 6.07
C GLY A 266 -11.92 21.13 5.45
N ILE A 267 -11.80 20.66 4.19
CA ILE A 267 -12.82 19.92 3.48
C ILE A 267 -12.52 18.42 3.56
N ILE A 268 -13.47 17.64 4.06
CA ILE A 268 -13.37 16.19 4.16
C ILE A 268 -13.94 15.57 2.87
N GLU A 269 -13.08 15.01 2.06
CA GLU A 269 -13.45 14.32 0.82
C GLU A 269 -12.59 13.07 0.59
N ARG A 270 -13.18 12.05 0.00
CA ARG A 270 -12.50 10.78 -0.32
C ARG A 270 -12.48 10.56 -1.83
N LYS A 271 -11.34 10.12 -2.37
CA LYS A 271 -11.14 9.92 -3.81
C LYS A 271 -11.29 8.47 -4.26
N ARG A 272 -11.07 7.48 -3.38
CA ARG A 272 -10.84 6.09 -3.79
C ARG A 272 -12.02 5.16 -3.65
N ILE A 273 -12.99 5.44 -2.77
CA ILE A 273 -14.16 4.61 -2.56
C ILE A 273 -15.39 5.38 -3.03
N GLU A 274 -15.91 4.98 -4.20
CA GLU A 274 -17.15 5.55 -4.74
C GLU A 274 -18.33 5.05 -3.93
N ASN A 275 -19.31 5.94 -3.70
CA ASN A 275 -20.56 5.63 -2.99
C ASN A 275 -20.36 5.11 -1.56
N LEU A 276 -19.24 5.46 -0.91
CA LEU A 276 -19.06 5.14 0.50
C LEU A 276 -20.21 5.79 1.29
N LYS A 277 -20.98 4.95 1.99
CA LYS A 277 -22.04 5.43 2.86
C LYS A 277 -21.46 6.31 3.96
N GLU A 278 -22.01 7.49 4.13
CA GLU A 278 -21.66 8.38 5.23
C GLU A 278 -22.39 7.93 6.49
N TYR A 279 -21.66 7.93 7.60
CA TYR A 279 -22.17 7.64 8.93
C TYR A 279 -21.88 8.83 9.83
N ASP A 280 -22.91 9.35 10.51
CA ASP A 280 -22.81 10.56 11.32
C ASP A 280 -21.76 10.45 12.44
N ASP A 281 -21.61 9.26 13.01
CA ASP A 281 -20.65 8.98 14.08
C ASP A 281 -19.18 9.11 13.64
N LEU A 282 -18.88 9.02 12.34
CA LEU A 282 -17.52 9.22 11.81
C LEU A 282 -17.09 10.71 11.84
N ALA A 283 -18.01 11.65 12.05
CA ALA A 283 -17.69 13.07 12.07
C ALA A 283 -16.59 13.39 13.09
N LEU A 284 -16.63 12.76 14.25
CA LEU A 284 -15.65 12.99 15.34
C LEU A 284 -14.21 12.70 14.89
N ILE A 285 -13.97 11.52 14.31
CA ILE A 285 -12.62 11.13 13.86
C ILE A 285 -12.18 11.92 12.62
N ASN A 286 -13.11 12.19 11.72
CA ASN A 286 -12.84 12.97 10.50
C ASN A 286 -12.43 14.42 10.85
N LEU A 287 -13.12 15.04 11.80
CA LEU A 287 -12.79 16.39 12.28
C LEU A 287 -11.43 16.41 12.98
N SER A 288 -11.16 15.44 13.86
CA SER A 288 -9.87 15.34 14.55
C SER A 288 -8.70 15.24 13.57
N TYR A 289 -8.82 14.40 12.53
CA TYR A 289 -7.78 14.23 11.53
C TYR A 289 -7.63 15.47 10.64
N ARG A 290 -8.74 16.06 10.18
CA ARG A 290 -8.73 17.32 9.46
C ARG A 290 -7.99 18.41 10.23
N ASP A 291 -8.32 18.57 11.52
CA ASP A 291 -7.75 19.62 12.37
C ASP A 291 -6.25 19.39 12.59
N ALA A 292 -5.81 18.14 12.73
CA ALA A 292 -4.40 17.79 12.80
C ALA A 292 -3.64 18.18 11.50
N ILE A 293 -4.23 17.95 10.33
CA ILE A 293 -3.63 18.33 9.04
C ILE A 293 -3.61 19.86 8.89
N VAL A 294 -4.70 20.55 9.22
CA VAL A 294 -4.78 22.02 9.14
C VAL A 294 -3.76 22.67 10.08
N ALA A 295 -3.63 22.18 11.31
CA ALA A 295 -2.64 22.68 12.26
C ALA A 295 -1.18 22.47 11.81
N ASN A 296 -0.93 21.49 10.95
CA ASN A 296 0.40 21.13 10.45
C ASN A 296 0.60 21.48 8.96
N THR A 297 -0.17 22.41 8.40
CA THR A 297 -0.13 22.78 6.97
C THR A 297 1.27 23.15 6.52
N ALA A 298 2.04 23.90 7.30
CA ALA A 298 3.40 24.32 6.92
C ALA A 298 4.36 23.11 6.76
N VAL A 299 4.27 22.13 7.65
CA VAL A 299 5.06 20.89 7.59
C VAL A 299 4.66 20.07 6.39
N PHE A 300 3.36 19.98 6.13
CA PHE A 300 2.83 19.28 4.97
C PHE A 300 3.27 19.93 3.66
N ASP A 301 3.19 21.28 3.56
CA ASP A 301 3.52 22.04 2.35
C ASP A 301 5.01 22.03 2.02
N ALA A 302 5.89 21.86 3.00
CA ALA A 302 7.33 21.82 2.79
C ALA A 302 7.76 20.69 1.82
N PHE A 303 7.00 19.61 1.76
CA PHE A 303 7.38 18.42 0.99
C PHE A 303 6.41 18.05 -0.13
N ILE A 304 5.15 18.47 -0.06
CA ILE A 304 4.06 17.92 -0.93
C ILE A 304 4.31 18.12 -2.43
N THR A 305 5.07 19.13 -2.81
CA THR A 305 5.39 19.45 -4.22
C THR A 305 6.60 18.68 -4.76
N GLN A 306 7.33 17.95 -3.92
CA GLN A 306 8.51 17.20 -4.32
C GLN A 306 8.14 16.04 -5.26
N PRO A 307 8.72 15.95 -6.48
CA PRO A 307 8.38 14.87 -7.40
C PRO A 307 9.01 13.54 -6.95
N TYR A 308 8.31 12.43 -7.18
CA TYR A 308 8.86 11.10 -6.95
C TYR A 308 10.02 10.81 -7.90
N THR A 309 11.19 10.49 -7.37
CA THR A 309 12.43 10.34 -8.16
C THR A 309 12.34 9.23 -9.19
N TYR A 310 11.79 8.07 -8.81
CA TYR A 310 11.71 6.90 -9.69
C TYR A 310 10.47 6.89 -10.60
N GLY A 311 9.84 8.05 -10.79
CA GLY A 311 8.71 8.25 -11.68
C GLY A 311 9.10 8.56 -13.13
N THR A 312 10.37 8.88 -13.37
CA THR A 312 10.88 9.30 -14.68
C THR A 312 12.21 8.63 -15.02
N TYR A 313 12.56 8.59 -16.31
CA TYR A 313 13.89 8.31 -16.78
C TYR A 313 14.84 9.49 -16.50
N ASP A 314 16.14 9.30 -16.68
CA ASP A 314 17.18 10.34 -16.46
C ASP A 314 17.03 11.58 -17.35
N ASN A 315 16.31 11.47 -18.47
CA ASN A 315 15.97 12.59 -19.36
C ASN A 315 14.62 13.26 -19.03
N GLY A 316 13.93 12.81 -17.98
CA GLY A 316 12.62 13.33 -17.55
C GLY A 316 11.39 12.67 -18.21
N ASP A 317 11.56 11.75 -19.14
CA ASP A 317 10.44 11.02 -19.73
C ASP A 317 9.71 10.19 -18.65
N PRO A 318 8.36 10.15 -18.63
CA PRO A 318 7.61 9.43 -17.61
C PRO A 318 7.72 7.91 -17.76
N ILE A 319 7.85 7.21 -16.63
CA ILE A 319 7.80 5.76 -16.56
C ILE A 319 6.38 5.32 -16.28
N THR A 320 5.77 4.55 -17.21
CA THR A 320 4.41 4.05 -17.06
C THR A 320 4.38 2.70 -16.36
N THR A 321 3.22 2.29 -15.84
CA THR A 321 3.00 0.94 -15.32
C THR A 321 3.32 -0.13 -16.37
N PHE A 322 2.98 0.11 -17.64
CA PHE A 322 3.31 -0.81 -18.73
C PHE A 322 4.84 -0.98 -18.92
N HIS A 323 5.64 0.11 -18.81
CA HIS A 323 7.10 0.03 -18.87
C HIS A 323 7.66 -0.82 -17.73
N ARG A 324 7.16 -0.64 -16.50
CA ARG A 324 7.58 -1.39 -15.31
C ARG A 324 7.34 -2.88 -15.44
N TRP A 325 6.14 -3.25 -15.87
CA TRP A 325 5.75 -4.64 -16.05
C TRP A 325 6.48 -5.30 -17.25
N LEU A 326 6.66 -4.55 -18.34
CA LEU A 326 7.44 -5.05 -19.49
C LEU A 326 8.90 -5.30 -19.09
N TYR A 327 9.49 -4.38 -18.30
CA TYR A 327 10.83 -4.55 -17.75
C TYR A 327 10.93 -5.79 -16.86
N HIS A 328 9.96 -6.02 -15.99
CA HIS A 328 9.93 -7.21 -15.12
C HIS A 328 9.99 -8.53 -15.91
N GLY A 329 9.43 -8.58 -17.10
CA GLY A 329 9.51 -9.74 -18.00
C GLY A 329 10.86 -9.94 -18.69
N LEU A 330 11.84 -9.08 -18.44
CA LEU A 330 13.16 -9.11 -19.08
C LEU A 330 14.27 -9.39 -18.06
N THR A 331 15.34 -10.01 -18.55
CA THR A 331 16.61 -10.08 -17.82
C THR A 331 17.54 -9.02 -18.39
N LEU A 332 17.71 -7.91 -17.70
CA LEU A 332 18.59 -6.80 -18.08
C LEU A 332 19.67 -6.61 -17.04
N HIS A 333 20.85 -6.18 -17.47
CA HIS A 333 22.04 -5.99 -16.61
C HIS A 333 22.40 -4.52 -16.38
N ASP A 334 21.79 -3.59 -17.17
CA ASP A 334 22.06 -2.17 -17.08
C ASP A 334 20.96 -1.43 -16.31
N SER A 335 21.29 -0.26 -15.74
CA SER A 335 20.31 0.56 -15.05
C SER A 335 19.12 0.91 -15.95
N PRO A 336 17.89 0.49 -15.57
CA PRO A 336 16.71 0.70 -16.40
C PRO A 336 16.27 2.16 -16.53
N PHE A 337 16.76 3.05 -15.67
CA PHE A 337 16.45 4.47 -15.69
C PHE A 337 17.24 5.24 -16.77
N LYS A 338 18.31 4.64 -17.30
CA LYS A 338 19.17 5.28 -18.30
C LYS A 338 18.51 5.39 -19.66
N THR A 339 18.77 6.52 -20.32
CA THR A 339 18.40 6.78 -21.71
C THR A 339 19.62 6.68 -22.64
N GLY A 340 19.40 6.58 -23.95
CA GLY A 340 20.45 6.48 -24.97
C GLY A 340 20.49 5.16 -25.70
N PRO A 341 21.36 5.03 -26.71
CA PRO A 341 21.41 3.86 -27.59
C PRO A 341 21.65 2.55 -26.83
N GLY A 342 20.84 1.53 -27.09
CA GLY A 342 20.98 0.19 -26.50
C GLY A 342 20.31 0.00 -25.16
N THR A 343 19.79 1.05 -24.51
CA THR A 343 19.08 0.97 -23.23
C THR A 343 17.65 0.43 -23.37
N PHE A 344 17.01 0.13 -22.25
CA PHE A 344 15.58 -0.23 -22.22
C PHE A 344 14.70 0.90 -22.78
N HIS A 345 14.99 2.16 -22.41
CA HIS A 345 14.31 3.33 -22.94
C HIS A 345 14.40 3.41 -24.48
N ASP A 346 15.59 3.20 -25.06
CA ASP A 346 15.76 3.16 -26.53
C ASP A 346 14.95 2.02 -27.18
N ALA A 347 14.92 0.84 -26.54
CA ALA A 347 14.18 -0.30 -27.06
C ALA A 347 12.66 -0.05 -27.13
N ILE A 348 12.08 0.54 -26.09
CA ILE A 348 10.65 0.92 -26.07
C ILE A 348 10.36 2.13 -26.96
N GLY A 349 11.32 3.09 -27.06
CA GLY A 349 11.21 4.27 -27.91
C GLY A 349 11.11 3.91 -29.39
N ARG A 350 11.92 2.96 -29.88
CA ARG A 350 11.85 2.44 -31.26
C ARG A 350 10.52 1.79 -31.60
N ARG A 351 9.72 1.42 -30.61
CA ARG A 351 8.39 0.82 -30.77
C ARG A 351 7.26 1.83 -30.56
N GLY A 352 7.58 3.12 -30.36
CA GLY A 352 6.59 4.16 -30.14
C GLY A 352 5.85 4.04 -28.80
N MET A 353 6.48 3.43 -27.78
CA MET A 353 5.88 3.23 -26.46
C MET A 353 6.14 4.41 -25.50
N LEU A 354 7.06 5.33 -25.85
CA LEU A 354 7.30 6.51 -25.06
C LEU A 354 6.16 7.52 -25.24
N ILE A 355 5.67 8.02 -24.14
CA ILE A 355 4.63 9.04 -24.10
C ILE A 355 5.23 10.34 -23.54
N ARG A 356 4.86 11.46 -24.13
CA ARG A 356 5.34 12.80 -23.71
C ARG A 356 4.44 13.43 -22.65
N GLU A 357 3.22 12.95 -22.53
CA GLU A 357 2.25 13.43 -21.56
C GLU A 357 2.06 12.40 -20.45
N LYS A 358 1.94 12.88 -19.21
CA LYS A 358 1.58 12.05 -18.08
C LYS A 358 0.19 11.48 -18.34
N ILE A 359 0.11 10.22 -18.74
CA ILE A 359 -1.18 9.54 -18.79
C ILE A 359 -1.58 9.28 -17.35
N ASP A 360 -2.56 10.01 -16.87
CA ASP A 360 -3.26 9.67 -15.65
C ASP A 360 -3.74 8.21 -15.76
N ASN A 361 -3.62 7.47 -14.66
CA ASN A 361 -3.95 6.06 -14.60
C ASN A 361 -5.20 5.74 -15.43
N VAL A 362 -5.03 4.93 -16.48
CA VAL A 362 -6.13 4.45 -17.30
C VAL A 362 -7.01 3.56 -16.42
N SER A 363 -8.00 4.15 -15.79
CA SER A 363 -8.99 3.44 -14.99
C SER A 363 -10.31 3.37 -15.75
N ARG A 364 -11.21 2.49 -15.33
CA ARG A 364 -12.59 2.46 -15.83
C ARG A 364 -13.26 3.83 -15.77
N ARG A 365 -12.88 4.68 -14.82
CA ARG A 365 -13.41 6.03 -14.58
C ARG A 365 -13.04 7.01 -15.69
N ASN A 366 -11.86 6.82 -16.30
CA ASN A 366 -11.36 7.72 -17.35
C ASN A 366 -11.80 7.30 -18.77
N ILE A 367 -12.52 6.17 -18.89
CA ILE A 367 -13.01 5.68 -20.18
C ILE A 367 -14.43 6.24 -20.40
N GLY A 368 -14.53 7.33 -21.14
CA GLY A 368 -15.84 7.88 -21.54
C GLY A 368 -16.67 6.86 -22.32
N ASN A 369 -18.00 6.85 -22.10
CA ASN A 369 -18.97 5.95 -22.74
C ASN A 369 -18.60 4.45 -22.64
N ILE A 370 -18.33 3.99 -21.43
CA ILE A 370 -17.91 2.61 -21.16
C ILE A 370 -18.93 1.57 -21.65
N GLU A 371 -20.23 1.84 -21.47
CA GLU A 371 -21.29 0.92 -21.91
C GLU A 371 -21.37 0.77 -23.43
N GLY A 372 -21.17 1.87 -24.17
CA GLY A 372 -21.12 1.84 -25.64
C GLY A 372 -19.92 1.02 -26.14
N LYS A 373 -18.76 1.21 -25.51
CA LYS A 373 -17.54 0.46 -25.83
C LYS A 373 -17.67 -1.02 -25.47
N GLN A 374 -18.29 -1.35 -24.34
CA GLN A 374 -18.57 -2.73 -23.95
C GLN A 374 -19.53 -3.44 -24.93
N ARG A 375 -20.59 -2.73 -25.37
CA ARG A 375 -21.52 -3.27 -26.41
C ARG A 375 -20.81 -3.53 -27.73
N LEU A 376 -19.92 -2.64 -28.17
CA LEU A 376 -19.13 -2.82 -29.39
C LEU A 376 -18.20 -4.03 -29.26
N LEU A 377 -17.52 -4.13 -28.11
CA LEU A 377 -16.63 -5.26 -27.83
C LEU A 377 -17.40 -6.60 -27.78
N ALA A 378 -18.58 -6.61 -27.15
CA ALA A 378 -19.44 -7.80 -27.13
C ALA A 378 -19.86 -8.25 -28.55
N LYS A 379 -20.20 -7.28 -29.44
CA LYS A 379 -20.48 -7.59 -30.85
C LYS A 379 -19.27 -8.19 -31.57
N PHE A 380 -18.08 -7.62 -31.32
CA PHE A 380 -16.82 -8.15 -31.88
C PHE A 380 -16.55 -9.58 -31.43
N TYR A 381 -16.65 -9.87 -30.12
CA TYR A 381 -16.49 -11.23 -29.59
C TYR A 381 -17.57 -12.19 -30.14
N GLY A 382 -18.80 -11.73 -30.31
CA GLY A 382 -19.87 -12.50 -30.94
C GLY A 382 -19.56 -12.87 -32.40
N LEU A 383 -18.96 -11.95 -33.13
CA LEU A 383 -18.50 -12.20 -34.50
C LEU A 383 -17.34 -13.23 -34.52
N LEU A 384 -16.33 -13.05 -33.64
CA LEU A 384 -15.22 -14.00 -33.52
C LEU A 384 -15.72 -15.40 -33.20
N TYR A 385 -16.68 -15.54 -32.27
CA TYR A 385 -17.28 -16.83 -31.94
C TYR A 385 -17.90 -17.49 -33.17
N ARG A 386 -18.65 -16.75 -33.97
CA ARG A 386 -19.29 -17.25 -35.20
C ARG A 386 -18.26 -17.71 -36.24
N LEU A 387 -17.13 -17.01 -36.38
CA LEU A 387 -16.09 -17.31 -37.35
C LEU A 387 -15.21 -18.50 -36.90
N MET A 388 -14.90 -18.58 -35.63
CA MET A 388 -13.94 -19.56 -35.09
C MET A 388 -14.58 -20.87 -34.63
N GLY A 389 -15.86 -20.83 -34.25
CA GLY A 389 -16.57 -21.93 -33.60
C GLY A 389 -16.13 -22.11 -32.13
N TYR A 390 -16.87 -22.91 -31.37
CA TYR A 390 -16.73 -23.03 -29.92
C TYR A 390 -15.29 -23.36 -29.45
N LYS A 391 -14.69 -24.43 -29.97
CA LYS A 391 -13.37 -24.90 -29.50
C LYS A 391 -12.27 -23.85 -29.69
N ARG A 392 -12.21 -23.24 -30.88
CA ARG A 392 -11.18 -22.25 -31.21
C ARG A 392 -11.41 -20.95 -30.44
N TYR A 393 -12.66 -20.57 -30.27
CA TYR A 393 -13.01 -19.38 -29.48
C TYR A 393 -12.59 -19.52 -28.01
N VAL A 394 -12.82 -20.69 -27.38
CA VAL A 394 -12.37 -20.96 -26.01
C VAL A 394 -10.84 -20.93 -25.89
N LEU A 395 -10.12 -21.51 -26.87
CA LEU A 395 -8.65 -21.44 -26.91
C LEU A 395 -8.16 -20.00 -27.09
N PHE A 396 -8.81 -19.23 -27.92
CA PHE A 396 -8.52 -17.81 -28.11
C PHE A 396 -8.71 -17.02 -26.79
N LEU A 397 -9.81 -17.22 -26.06
CA LEU A 397 -10.02 -16.57 -24.76
C LEU A 397 -8.95 -16.97 -23.73
N LYS A 398 -8.54 -18.24 -23.69
CA LYS A 398 -7.44 -18.69 -22.83
C LYS A 398 -6.10 -18.03 -23.20
N SER A 399 -5.85 -17.85 -24.49
CA SER A 399 -4.66 -17.14 -24.98
C SER A 399 -4.71 -15.67 -24.63
N LEU A 400 -5.87 -15.01 -24.75
CA LEU A 400 -6.04 -13.62 -24.34
C LEU A 400 -5.77 -13.44 -22.86
N TYR A 401 -6.24 -14.35 -22.00
CA TYR A 401 -5.98 -14.28 -20.55
C TYR A 401 -4.47 -14.27 -20.26
N PHE A 402 -3.69 -15.08 -20.97
CA PHE A 402 -2.24 -15.09 -20.86
C PHE A 402 -1.61 -13.76 -21.35
N TYR A 403 -2.03 -13.28 -22.53
CA TYR A 403 -1.50 -12.06 -23.15
C TYR A 403 -2.10 -10.76 -22.59
N CYS A 404 -3.03 -10.79 -21.63
CA CYS A 404 -3.45 -9.60 -20.90
C CYS A 404 -2.35 -9.05 -19.97
N ARG A 405 -1.31 -9.82 -19.71
CA ARG A 405 -0.21 -9.48 -18.81
C ARG A 405 0.91 -8.80 -19.60
N PRO A 406 1.29 -7.53 -19.27
CA PRO A 406 2.29 -6.76 -20.03
C PRO A 406 3.67 -7.42 -20.08
N GLU A 407 4.10 -8.15 -19.06
CA GLU A 407 5.37 -8.88 -19.03
C GLU A 407 5.45 -10.00 -20.07
N MET A 408 4.32 -10.48 -20.59
CA MET A 408 4.27 -11.42 -21.71
C MET A 408 4.54 -10.76 -23.06
N HIS A 409 4.59 -9.43 -23.11
CA HIS A 409 4.80 -8.67 -24.33
C HIS A 409 6.27 -8.34 -24.63
N THR A 410 7.22 -8.96 -23.94
CA THR A 410 8.66 -8.77 -24.18
C THR A 410 9.08 -9.01 -25.63
N PHE A 411 8.31 -9.83 -26.39
CA PHE A 411 8.52 -10.04 -27.82
C PHE A 411 8.43 -8.73 -28.64
N LEU A 412 7.77 -7.70 -28.15
CA LEU A 412 7.68 -6.40 -28.80
C LEU A 412 9.03 -5.70 -28.87
N ILE A 413 9.92 -5.94 -27.90
CA ILE A 413 11.24 -5.28 -27.78
C ILE A 413 12.41 -6.24 -27.96
N ASN A 414 12.23 -7.54 -27.75
CA ASN A 414 13.26 -8.51 -28.05
C ASN A 414 13.53 -8.53 -29.56
N LYS A 415 14.77 -8.29 -29.99
CA LYS A 415 15.17 -8.62 -31.33
C LYS A 415 15.01 -10.13 -31.52
N LYS A 416 14.19 -10.59 -32.48
CA LYS A 416 14.33 -11.96 -32.97
C LYS A 416 15.81 -12.18 -33.28
N ARG A 417 16.45 -13.10 -32.57
CA ARG A 417 17.66 -13.73 -33.12
C ARG A 417 17.20 -14.41 -34.42
N SER A 418 17.45 -13.71 -35.53
CA SER A 418 17.32 -14.29 -36.89
C SER A 418 18.36 -15.36 -37.05
#